data_3813030eddc0d8ee0d720ac0515b69c8
#
_entry.id   3813030eddc0d8ee0d720ac0515b69c8
#
_cell.length_a   1.000
_cell.length_b   1.000
_cell.length_c   1.000
_cell.angle_alpha   90.00
_cell.angle_beta   90.00
_cell.angle_gamma   90.00
#
_symmetry.space_group_name_H-M   'P 1'
#
loop_
_entity.id
_entity.type
_entity.pdbx_description
1 polymer ?
#
loop_
_entity_poly.entity_id
_entity_poly.type
_entity_poly.pdbx_seq_one_letter_code
_entity_poly.pdbx_strand_id
1 'polypeptide(L)'
;MKKLTLFAALLSCAGPALAGASNFTLVNGTGASLAELSIRRVGTQDWKPLGAALVAGARGPVAFSDPDCAFDIRANVPGAGPVTWAGVNLCDVKSVILNRDPSAGAWVDYDE
;
A
#
# COMPACT_ATOMS: atom_id res chain seq x y z
N MET A 1 44.05 13.57 -15.48
CA MET A 1 43.48 13.70 -15.31
C MET A 1 42.78 13.39 -14.95
N LYS A 2 42.78 13.30 -15.08
CA LYS A 2 41.97 13.12 -14.84
C LYS A 2 41.16 12.69 -14.46
N LYS A 3 41.12 12.56 -14.30
CA LYS A 3 40.17 12.25 -13.89
C LYS A 3 39.31 12.00 -13.45
N LEU A 4 39.55 11.97 -13.34
CA LEU A 4 38.49 11.83 -12.86
C LEU A 4 37.64 11.60 -12.55
N THR A 5 37.90 11.56 -12.49
CA THR A 5 36.87 11.51 -12.18
C THR A 5 36.00 11.20 -11.85
N LEU A 6 36.19 11.05 -11.77
CA LEU A 6 35.14 10.90 -11.46
C LEU A 6 34.37 10.66 -11.23
N PHE A 7 34.41 10.55 -11.10
CA PHE A 7 33.32 10.44 -10.77
C PHE A 7 32.53 10.21 -10.48
N ALA A 8 33.01 9.93 -10.24
CA ALA A 8 32.08 9.89 -9.91
C ALA A 8 31.30 9.66 -9.56
N ALA A 9 31.45 9.51 -9.51
CA ALA A 9 30.48 9.46 -9.18
C ALA A 9 29.77 9.12 -8.85
N LEU A 10 29.91 8.93 -8.80
CA LEU A 10 28.99 8.74 -8.49
C LEU A 10 28.26 8.35 -8.21
N LEU A 11 28.47 8.18 -8.11
CA LEU A 11 27.62 7.98 -7.81
C LEU A 11 26.82 7.68 -7.39
N SER A 12 26.88 7.49 -7.29
CA SER A 12 26.06 7.46 -6.89
C SER A 12 25.17 7.34 -6.48
N CYS A 13 25.11 7.33 -6.57
CA CYS A 13 24.26 7.35 -6.29
C CYS A 13 23.36 7.12 -5.96
N ALA A 14 23.26 7.00 -6.00
CA ALA A 14 22.43 6.80 -5.78
C ALA A 14 21.63 6.41 -5.32
N GLY A 15 21.50 6.24 -5.30
CA GLY A 15 20.64 5.92 -5.01
C GLY A 15 20.01 5.37 -4.52
N PRO A 16 20.03 5.21 -4.32
CA PRO A 16 19.27 4.45 -3.85
C PRO A 16 18.34 4.45 -3.16
N ALA A 17 18.15 4.84 -2.85
CA ALA A 17 17.14 4.93 -2.18
C ALA A 17 16.00 4.46 -2.62
N LEU A 18 15.76 3.52 -2.62
CA LEU A 18 14.74 3.04 -3.19
C LEU A 18 14.02 2.16 -2.37
N ALA A 19 14.34 2.00 -1.16
CA ALA A 19 13.57 1.26 -0.21
C ALA A 19 12.41 2.08 0.17
N GLY A 20 11.30 1.55 0.41
CA GLY A 20 10.10 2.26 0.77
C GLY A 20 8.93 1.88 -0.12
N ALA A 21 7.76 2.35 0.27
CA ALA A 21 6.54 2.09 -0.46
C ALA A 21 6.40 3.05 -1.62
N SER A 22 5.85 2.57 -2.72
CA SER A 22 5.61 3.37 -3.91
C SER A 22 4.23 3.05 -4.47
N ASN A 23 3.90 3.63 -5.60
CA ASN A 23 2.60 3.45 -6.25
C ASN A 23 2.25 1.98 -6.38
N PHE A 24 0.99 1.66 -6.16
CA PHE A 24 0.50 0.30 -6.26
C PHE A 24 -0.96 0.31 -6.74
N THR A 25 -1.45 -0.86 -7.11
CA THR A 25 -2.85 -1.05 -7.45
C THR A 25 -3.54 -1.71 -6.26
N LEU A 26 -4.65 -1.14 -5.83
CA LEU A 26 -5.46 -1.70 -4.77
C LEU A 26 -6.61 -2.48 -5.40
N VAL A 27 -6.77 -3.73 -5.00
CA VAL A 27 -7.81 -4.62 -5.54
C VAL A 27 -8.76 -5.00 -4.42
N ASN A 28 -10.05 -4.82 -4.68
CA ASN A 28 -11.07 -5.22 -3.72
C ASN A 28 -11.51 -6.66 -3.99
N GLY A 29 -10.92 -7.59 -3.25
CA GLY A 29 -11.26 -9.01 -3.31
C GLY A 29 -12.24 -9.46 -2.24
N THR A 30 -12.90 -8.53 -1.55
CA THR A 30 -13.74 -8.88 -0.40
C THR A 30 -15.14 -9.39 -0.76
N GLY A 31 -15.58 -9.15 -1.99
CA GLY A 31 -16.95 -9.47 -2.38
C GLY A 31 -17.97 -8.42 -1.97
N ALA A 32 -17.55 -7.35 -1.33
CA ALA A 32 -18.43 -6.26 -0.90
C ALA A 32 -17.82 -4.93 -1.29
N SER A 33 -18.59 -3.87 -1.30
CA SER A 33 -18.06 -2.53 -1.54
C SER A 33 -17.20 -2.08 -0.35
N LEU A 34 -16.14 -1.35 -0.64
CA LEU A 34 -15.30 -0.74 0.38
C LEU A 34 -15.45 0.77 0.29
N ALA A 35 -15.81 1.40 1.39
CA ALA A 35 -15.97 2.85 1.47
C ALA A 35 -14.99 3.42 2.48
N GLU A 36 -14.70 4.71 2.33
CA GLU A 36 -13.86 5.43 3.29
C GLU A 36 -12.51 4.74 3.52
N LEU A 37 -11.87 4.37 2.43
CA LEU A 37 -10.54 3.75 2.48
C LEU A 37 -9.54 4.73 3.08
N SER A 38 -8.78 4.26 4.05
CA SER A 38 -7.73 5.06 4.69
C SER A 38 -6.54 4.19 5.05
N ILE A 39 -5.41 4.83 5.26
CA ILE A 39 -4.13 4.17 5.50
C ILE A 39 -3.37 4.89 6.59
N ARG A 40 -2.60 4.15 7.37
CA ARG A 40 -1.66 4.72 8.33
C ARG A 40 -0.40 3.86 8.38
N ARG A 41 0.70 4.44 8.82
CA ARG A 41 1.87 3.65 9.19
C ARG A 41 1.53 2.82 10.42
N VAL A 42 2.02 1.59 10.46
CA VAL A 42 1.84 0.74 11.64
C VAL A 42 2.41 1.46 12.87
N GLY A 43 1.64 1.45 13.95
CA GLY A 43 2.05 2.08 15.20
C GLY A 43 1.69 3.55 15.34
N THR A 44 1.05 4.14 14.33
CA THR A 44 0.62 5.55 14.42
C THR A 44 -0.89 5.64 14.43
N GLN A 45 -1.39 6.83 14.73
CA GLN A 45 -2.84 7.13 14.66
C GLN A 45 -3.15 8.08 13.52
N ASP A 46 -2.22 8.25 12.59
CA ASP A 46 -2.34 9.26 11.54
C ASP A 46 -2.96 8.65 10.29
N TRP A 47 -4.26 8.45 10.33
CA TRP A 47 -5.02 7.92 9.20
C TRP A 47 -5.17 8.97 8.10
N LYS A 48 -4.88 8.57 6.87
CA LYS A 48 -5.01 9.43 5.71
C LYS A 48 -5.92 8.75 4.68
N PRO A 49 -6.71 9.53 3.93
CA PRO A 49 -7.56 8.92 2.91
C PRO A 49 -6.71 8.26 1.82
N LEU A 50 -7.19 7.12 1.31
CA LEU A 50 -6.49 6.37 0.29
C LEU A 50 -7.09 6.57 -1.10
N GLY A 51 -8.24 7.22 -1.19
CA GLY A 51 -8.88 7.46 -2.47
C GLY A 51 -10.36 7.10 -2.44
N ALA A 52 -10.91 6.91 -3.62
CA ALA A 52 -12.32 6.67 -3.79
C ALA A 52 -12.71 5.26 -3.34
N ALA A 53 -14.00 5.09 -3.08
CA ALA A 53 -14.55 3.78 -2.76
C ALA A 53 -14.34 2.80 -3.91
N LEU A 54 -14.20 1.52 -3.59
CA LEU A 54 -14.06 0.45 -4.57
C LEU A 54 -15.23 -0.51 -4.44
N VAL A 55 -15.95 -0.72 -5.55
CA VAL A 55 -16.96 -1.76 -5.58
C VAL A 55 -16.31 -3.14 -5.61
N ALA A 56 -17.08 -4.17 -5.34
CA ALA A 56 -16.57 -5.54 -5.31
C ALA A 56 -15.90 -5.89 -6.63
N GLY A 57 -14.71 -6.46 -6.56
CA GLY A 57 -13.95 -6.88 -7.74
C GLY A 57 -13.22 -5.76 -8.45
N ALA A 58 -13.40 -4.51 -8.05
CA ALA A 58 -12.75 -3.39 -8.71
C ALA A 58 -11.31 -3.24 -8.27
N ARG A 59 -10.53 -2.58 -9.12
CA ARG A 59 -9.15 -2.23 -8.82
C ARG A 59 -8.93 -0.77 -9.16
N GLY A 60 -8.05 -0.13 -8.43
CA GLY A 60 -7.74 1.27 -8.64
C GLY A 60 -6.29 1.56 -8.34
N PRO A 61 -5.69 2.47 -9.12
CA PRO A 61 -4.31 2.87 -8.85
C PRO A 61 -4.25 3.77 -7.62
N VAL A 62 -3.21 3.59 -6.82
CA VAL A 62 -2.95 4.45 -5.68
C VAL A 62 -1.59 5.09 -5.87
N ALA A 63 -1.58 6.42 -5.92
CA ALA A 63 -0.34 7.17 -5.95
C ALA A 63 0.19 7.25 -4.53
N PHE A 64 1.38 6.74 -4.31
CA PHE A 64 1.91 6.60 -2.96
C PHE A 64 3.42 6.72 -2.95
N SER A 65 3.95 7.28 -1.90
CA SER A 65 5.39 7.36 -1.69
C SER A 65 5.65 7.54 -0.20
N ASP A 66 6.36 6.60 0.40
CA ASP A 66 6.65 6.64 1.83
C ASP A 66 7.90 5.81 2.07
N PRO A 67 8.83 6.26 2.93
CA PRO A 67 10.03 5.47 3.21
C PRO A 67 9.76 4.21 4.03
N ASP A 68 8.61 4.09 4.68
CA ASP A 68 8.26 2.89 5.44
C ASP A 68 7.64 1.83 4.54
N CYS A 69 7.54 0.60 5.05
CA CYS A 69 6.99 -0.53 4.33
C CYS A 69 5.70 -1.07 4.92
N ALA A 70 5.48 -0.91 6.21
CA ALA A 70 4.37 -1.54 6.92
C ALA A 70 3.26 -0.54 7.22
N PHE A 71 2.05 -0.86 6.76
CA PHE A 71 0.90 0.02 6.88
C PHE A 71 -0.33 -0.75 7.32
N ASP A 72 -1.29 -0.05 7.93
CA ASP A 72 -2.62 -0.57 8.15
C ASP A 72 -3.56 0.11 7.16
N ILE A 73 -4.44 -0.66 6.56
CA ILE A 73 -5.46 -0.15 5.64
C ILE A 73 -6.82 -0.43 6.27
N ARG A 74 -7.71 0.55 6.23
CA ARG A 74 -9.03 0.43 6.83
C ARG A 74 -10.09 0.88 5.85
N ALA A 75 -11.24 0.22 5.88
CA ALA A 75 -12.39 0.60 5.08
C ALA A 75 -13.67 0.26 5.83
N ASN A 76 -14.75 0.94 5.48
CA ASN A 76 -16.07 0.54 5.93
C ASN A 76 -16.66 -0.47 4.97
N VAL A 77 -17.14 -1.57 5.52
CA VAL A 77 -17.75 -2.66 4.75
C VAL A 77 -19.24 -2.71 5.13
N PRO A 78 -20.17 -2.64 4.17
CA PRO A 78 -21.60 -2.69 4.47
C PRO A 78 -21.94 -3.94 5.28
N GLY A 79 -22.65 -3.74 6.37
CA GLY A 79 -23.06 -4.83 7.25
C GLY A 79 -21.99 -5.29 8.24
N ALA A 80 -20.75 -4.85 8.08
CA ALA A 80 -19.64 -5.25 8.97
C ALA A 80 -19.00 -4.06 9.68
N GLY A 81 -19.20 -2.84 9.16
CA GLY A 81 -18.58 -1.66 9.72
C GLY A 81 -17.11 -1.53 9.34
N PRO A 82 -16.29 -0.87 10.16
CA PRO A 82 -14.88 -0.70 9.83
C PRO A 82 -14.12 -2.01 9.94
N VAL A 83 -13.33 -2.30 8.91
CA VAL A 83 -12.46 -3.47 8.85
C VAL A 83 -11.04 -2.98 8.59
N THR A 84 -10.09 -3.54 9.32
CA THR A 84 -8.68 -3.17 9.20
C THR A 84 -7.86 -4.35 8.69
N TRP A 85 -7.05 -4.08 7.66
CA TRP A 85 -6.02 -5.01 7.19
C TRP A 85 -4.70 -4.52 7.77
N ALA A 86 -4.21 -5.22 8.76
CA ALA A 86 -3.04 -4.80 9.53
C ALA A 86 -1.75 -5.31 8.92
N GLY A 87 -0.69 -4.53 9.03
CA GLY A 87 0.65 -4.96 8.63
C GLY A 87 0.81 -5.23 7.15
N VAL A 88 0.15 -4.43 6.30
CA VAL A 88 0.26 -4.56 4.86
C VAL A 88 1.63 -4.08 4.42
N ASN A 89 2.36 -4.92 3.67
CA ASN A 89 3.66 -4.55 3.13
C ASN A 89 3.46 -3.87 1.77
N LEU A 90 3.87 -2.63 1.66
CA LEU A 90 3.76 -1.85 0.43
C LEU A 90 5.09 -1.63 -0.28
N CYS A 91 6.15 -2.31 0.17
CA CYS A 91 7.45 -2.26 -0.50
C CYS A 91 7.55 -3.40 -1.49
N ASP A 92 7.99 -3.09 -2.71
CA ASP A 92 8.26 -4.09 -3.76
C ASP A 92 7.00 -4.88 -4.18
N VAL A 93 5.84 -4.23 -4.14
CA VAL A 93 4.60 -4.86 -4.60
C VAL A 93 3.99 -4.04 -5.73
N LYS A 94 3.32 -4.70 -6.66
CA LYS A 94 2.57 -4.06 -7.73
C LYS A 94 1.11 -3.90 -7.36
N SER A 95 0.55 -4.93 -6.75
CA SER A 95 -0.87 -4.94 -6.37
C SER A 95 -1.04 -5.47 -4.97
N VAL A 96 -2.03 -4.93 -4.30
CA VAL A 96 -2.46 -5.37 -2.97
C VAL A 96 -3.91 -5.76 -3.09
N ILE A 97 -4.22 -7.02 -2.78
CA ILE A 97 -5.58 -7.54 -2.86
C ILE A 97 -6.13 -7.66 -1.45
N LEU A 98 -7.13 -6.87 -1.15
CA LEU A 98 -7.79 -6.91 0.15
C LEU A 98 -8.86 -7.98 0.13
N ASN A 99 -8.75 -8.97 1.00
CA ASN A 99 -9.68 -10.07 1.11
C ASN A 99 -10.33 -10.08 2.48
N ARG A 100 -11.52 -10.67 2.54
CA ARG A 100 -12.23 -10.80 3.80
C ARG A 100 -13.22 -11.96 3.73
N ASP A 101 -13.25 -12.72 4.81
CA ASP A 101 -14.24 -13.78 5.00
C ASP A 101 -14.89 -13.54 6.36
N PRO A 102 -16.23 -13.50 6.45
CA PRO A 102 -16.90 -13.25 7.75
C PRO A 102 -16.49 -14.21 8.85
N SER A 103 -16.09 -15.43 8.52
CA SER A 103 -15.66 -16.38 9.53
C SER A 103 -14.14 -16.41 9.74
N ALA A 104 -13.36 -16.15 8.69
CA ALA A 104 -11.89 -16.26 8.77
C ALA A 104 -11.19 -14.93 9.00
N GLY A 105 -11.88 -13.81 8.79
CA GLY A 105 -11.29 -12.49 9.00
C GLY A 105 -10.75 -11.86 7.74
N ALA A 106 -9.88 -10.89 7.90
CA ALA A 106 -9.32 -10.11 6.80
C ALA A 106 -7.87 -10.49 6.56
N TRP A 107 -7.49 -10.58 5.29
CA TRP A 107 -6.10 -10.85 4.91
C TRP A 107 -5.78 -10.19 3.59
N VAL A 108 -4.49 -10.18 3.23
CA VAL A 108 -4.01 -9.51 2.03
C VAL A 108 -3.22 -10.51 1.19
N ASP A 109 -3.44 -10.45 -0.12
CA ASP A 109 -2.57 -11.11 -1.09
C ASP A 109 -1.82 -10.04 -1.87
N TYR A 110 -0.69 -10.40 -2.44
CA TYR A 110 0.16 -9.47 -3.17
C TYR A 110 0.47 -10.00 -4.56
N ASP A 111 0.66 -9.06 -5.47
CA ASP A 111 1.22 -9.34 -6.78
C ASP A 111 2.50 -8.51 -6.91
N GLU A 112 3.58 -9.20 -7.07
CA GLU A 112 4.90 -8.58 -7.20
C GLU A 112 5.32 -8.55 -8.68
#